data_c48090102f86237cf0f89483772ffeae
#
_entry.id   c48090102f86237cf0f89483772ffeae
#
_cell.length_a   1.000
_cell.length_b   1.000
_cell.length_c   1.000
_cell.angle_alpha   90.00
_cell.angle_beta   90.00
_cell.angle_gamma   90.00
#
_symmetry.space_group_name_H-M   'P 1'
#
loop_
_entity.id
_entity.type
_entity.pdbx_description
1 polymer ?
#
loop_
_entity_poly.entity_id
_entity_poly.type
_entity_poly.pdbx_seq_one_letter_code
_entity_poly.pdbx_strand_id
1 'polypeptide(L)'
;MLKLVIGLMLVAGQVSGPGGALPQVLHPDFKSASPVKAGKRAEVIISFTAIKGYVVDRELPFTLKLTEVPGVTLEKTEIAASGKDPKAKDNYYVDLPTLKVGITAAKAGKYEVPGKLKYFFCNKADGFCSTQTLDVKIPVQAE
;
A
#
# COMPACT_ATOMS: atom_id res chain seq x y z
N MET A 1 -34.99 -15.67 -50.77
CA MET A 1 -35.02 -14.36 -50.13
C MET A 1 -34.20 -14.40 -48.85
N LEU A 2 -33.03 -13.84 -48.89
CA LEU A 2 -32.09 -13.80 -47.73
C LEU A 2 -32.34 -12.52 -46.94
N LYS A 3 -32.87 -12.64 -45.74
CA LYS A 3 -33.00 -11.48 -44.82
C LYS A 3 -31.66 -11.34 -44.05
N LEU A 4 -30.95 -10.29 -44.46
CA LEU A 4 -29.75 -9.88 -43.75
C LEU A 4 -30.18 -9.16 -42.45
N VAL A 5 -29.94 -9.78 -41.32
CA VAL A 5 -30.12 -9.11 -40.02
C VAL A 5 -28.77 -8.45 -39.67
N ILE A 6 -28.75 -7.14 -39.85
CA ILE A 6 -27.61 -6.33 -39.39
C ILE A 6 -27.76 -6.14 -37.91
N GLY A 7 -26.99 -6.91 -37.15
CA GLY A 7 -26.84 -6.73 -35.71
C GLY A 7 -26.09 -5.44 -35.41
N LEU A 8 -26.78 -4.46 -34.91
CA LEU A 8 -26.20 -3.23 -34.40
C LEU A 8 -25.49 -3.53 -33.09
N MET A 9 -24.17 -3.71 -33.13
CA MET A 9 -23.36 -3.75 -31.90
C MET A 9 -23.31 -2.34 -31.31
N LEU A 10 -24.08 -2.14 -30.28
CA LEU A 10 -23.89 -0.98 -29.38
C LEU A 10 -22.58 -1.22 -28.60
N VAL A 11 -21.54 -0.58 -29.05
CA VAL A 11 -20.35 -0.42 -28.24
C VAL A 11 -20.71 0.61 -27.17
N ALA A 12 -21.07 0.13 -25.99
CA ALA A 12 -21.18 1.00 -24.82
C ALA A 12 -19.77 1.47 -24.45
N GLY A 13 -19.38 2.62 -25.01
CA GLY A 13 -18.18 3.31 -24.57
C GLY A 13 -18.36 3.69 -23.09
N GLN A 14 -17.54 3.10 -22.24
CA GLN A 14 -17.47 3.56 -20.86
C GLN A 14 -16.82 4.94 -20.86
N VAL A 15 -17.64 5.96 -20.71
CA VAL A 15 -17.16 7.30 -20.44
C VAL A 15 -16.79 7.33 -18.97
N SER A 16 -15.48 7.27 -18.67
CA SER A 16 -14.99 7.63 -17.34
C SER A 16 -15.28 9.13 -17.19
N GLY A 17 -16.27 9.47 -16.36
CA GLY A 17 -16.63 10.85 -16.07
C GLY A 17 -15.51 11.58 -15.32
N PRO A 18 -15.57 12.94 -15.23
CA PRO A 18 -14.68 13.73 -14.38
C PRO A 18 -14.88 13.26 -12.93
N GLY A 19 -13.86 12.69 -12.31
CA GLY A 19 -13.91 12.03 -11.01
C GLY A 19 -13.54 10.56 -11.08
N GLY A 20 -12.84 10.13 -12.14
CA GLY A 20 -12.25 8.80 -12.23
C GLY A 20 -11.44 8.48 -10.98
N ALA A 21 -11.32 7.19 -10.67
CA ALA A 21 -10.57 6.71 -9.52
C ALA A 21 -9.21 7.41 -9.44
N LEU A 22 -8.86 7.86 -8.23
CA LEU A 22 -7.53 8.42 -7.96
C LEU A 22 -6.47 7.35 -8.27
N PRO A 23 -5.33 7.74 -8.85
CA PRO A 23 -4.24 6.80 -9.06
C PRO A 23 -3.74 6.30 -7.70
N GLN A 24 -3.18 5.10 -7.67
CA GLN A 24 -2.46 4.63 -6.51
C GLN A 24 -1.18 5.45 -6.36
N VAL A 25 -1.13 6.29 -5.33
CA VAL A 25 -0.03 7.23 -5.13
C VAL A 25 1.22 6.55 -4.63
N LEU A 26 1.09 5.61 -3.69
CA LEU A 26 2.20 4.88 -3.11
C LEU A 26 2.27 3.45 -3.62
N HIS A 27 3.48 3.00 -3.91
CA HIS A 27 3.78 1.60 -4.22
C HIS A 27 4.66 1.03 -3.11
N PRO A 28 4.22 -0.05 -2.43
CA PRO A 28 5.01 -0.67 -1.38
C PRO A 28 6.04 -1.62 -1.97
N ASP A 29 7.18 -1.72 -1.29
CA ASP A 29 8.21 -2.71 -1.52
C ASP A 29 8.51 -3.44 -0.22
N PHE A 30 8.58 -4.76 -0.26
CA PHE A 30 8.72 -5.60 0.92
C PHE A 30 10.09 -6.28 0.92
N LYS A 31 10.78 -6.20 2.05
CA LYS A 31 12.08 -6.83 2.24
C LYS A 31 12.17 -7.42 3.63
N SER A 32 12.57 -8.68 3.72
CA SER A 32 12.93 -9.28 5.01
C SER A 32 14.35 -8.88 5.37
N ALA A 33 14.55 -8.43 6.61
CA ALA A 33 15.87 -8.06 7.11
C ALA A 33 16.80 -9.28 7.19
N SER A 34 16.24 -10.48 7.39
CA SER A 34 16.94 -11.76 7.42
C SER A 34 16.00 -12.87 6.94
N PRO A 35 16.50 -14.07 6.62
CA PRO A 35 15.62 -15.19 6.30
C PRO A 35 14.63 -15.44 7.45
N VAL A 36 13.35 -15.64 7.08
CA VAL A 36 12.30 -15.95 8.04
C VAL A 36 12.36 -17.43 8.38
N LYS A 37 12.63 -17.74 9.64
CA LYS A 37 12.67 -19.13 10.15
C LYS A 37 11.47 -19.42 11.01
N ALA A 38 10.84 -20.57 10.81
CA ALA A 38 9.70 -21.00 11.60
C ALA A 38 9.99 -20.97 13.11
N GLY A 39 9.06 -20.44 13.89
CA GLY A 39 9.17 -20.31 15.33
C GLY A 39 10.07 -19.17 15.81
N LYS A 40 10.69 -18.42 14.94
CA LYS A 40 11.55 -17.30 15.30
C LYS A 40 10.97 -15.97 14.82
N ARG A 41 11.15 -14.93 15.64
CA ARG A 41 10.79 -13.57 15.26
C ARG A 41 11.64 -13.11 14.08
N ALA A 42 10.97 -12.53 13.09
CA ALA A 42 11.60 -11.88 11.97
C ALA A 42 11.00 -10.50 11.76
N GLU A 43 11.66 -9.69 10.96
CA GLU A 43 11.21 -8.34 10.65
C GLU A 43 11.08 -8.16 9.15
N VAL A 44 9.92 -7.72 8.71
CA VAL A 44 9.67 -7.30 7.32
C VAL A 44 9.73 -5.78 7.26
N ILE A 45 10.51 -5.27 6.36
CA ILE A 45 10.66 -3.85 6.13
C ILE A 45 9.83 -3.47 4.91
N ILE A 46 8.93 -2.50 5.09
CA ILE A 46 8.10 -1.97 4.01
C ILE A 46 8.60 -0.57 3.68
N SER A 47 9.07 -0.39 2.47
CA SER A 47 9.41 0.91 1.90
C SER A 47 8.39 1.31 0.86
N PHE A 48 8.30 2.60 0.55
CA PHE A 48 7.30 3.14 -0.36
C PHE A 48 7.92 4.05 -1.38
N THR A 49 7.35 4.04 -2.57
CA THR A 49 7.68 4.98 -3.64
C THR A 49 6.41 5.71 -4.05
N ALA A 50 6.46 7.04 -4.09
CA ALA A 50 5.36 7.85 -4.59
C ALA A 50 5.46 8.04 -6.09
N ILE A 51 4.33 8.04 -6.79
CA ILE A 51 4.32 8.38 -8.20
C ILE A 51 4.68 9.86 -8.39
N LYS A 52 5.29 10.17 -9.53
CA LYS A 52 5.75 11.52 -9.84
C LYS A 52 4.61 12.54 -9.75
N GLY A 53 4.89 13.68 -9.13
CA GLY A 53 3.94 14.79 -8.99
C GLY A 53 3.09 14.73 -7.73
N TYR A 54 3.26 13.71 -6.90
CA TYR A 54 2.53 13.56 -5.65
C TYR A 54 3.46 13.61 -4.45
N VAL A 55 2.95 14.16 -3.36
CA VAL A 55 3.63 14.24 -2.06
C VAL A 55 2.73 13.70 -0.96
N VAL A 56 3.34 13.22 0.10
CA VAL A 56 2.64 12.66 1.26
C VAL A 56 2.85 13.56 2.47
N ASP A 57 1.76 13.87 3.14
CA ASP A 57 1.77 14.71 4.34
C ASP A 57 2.39 13.94 5.51
N ARG A 58 3.36 14.56 6.21
CA ARG A 58 4.04 13.95 7.34
C ARG A 58 3.48 14.36 8.70
N GLU A 59 2.63 15.36 8.74
CA GLU A 59 1.97 15.82 9.98
C GLU A 59 0.64 15.12 10.22
N LEU A 60 0.07 14.51 9.18
CA LEU A 60 -1.15 13.72 9.24
C LEU A 60 -0.82 12.23 9.37
N PRO A 61 -1.75 11.41 9.89
CA PRO A 61 -1.48 10.00 10.14
C PRO A 61 -1.07 9.22 8.89
N PHE A 62 -0.02 8.43 9.06
CA PHE A 62 0.44 7.43 8.09
C PHE A 62 0.44 6.09 8.83
N THR A 63 -0.65 5.35 8.70
CA THR A 63 -0.93 4.21 9.58
C THR A 63 -1.25 2.97 8.78
N LEU A 64 -0.56 1.88 9.12
CA LEU A 64 -0.81 0.54 8.58
C LEU A 64 -1.53 -0.30 9.63
N LYS A 65 -2.70 -0.80 9.26
CA LYS A 65 -3.46 -1.78 10.06
C LYS A 65 -3.37 -3.14 9.41
N LEU A 66 -2.89 -4.11 10.17
CA LEU A 66 -2.67 -5.48 9.71
C LEU A 66 -3.74 -6.41 10.27
N THR A 67 -4.10 -7.42 9.49
CA THR A 67 -4.99 -8.48 9.91
C THR A 67 -4.18 -9.76 10.13
N GLU A 68 -4.32 -10.37 11.29
CA GLU A 68 -3.68 -11.64 11.59
C GLU A 68 -4.23 -12.75 10.70
N VAL A 69 -3.35 -13.65 10.28
CA VAL A 69 -3.70 -14.83 9.51
C VAL A 69 -3.26 -16.08 10.24
N PRO A 70 -3.90 -17.24 10.02
CA PRO A 70 -3.46 -18.48 10.63
C PRO A 70 -2.00 -18.78 10.32
N GLY A 71 -1.23 -19.13 11.34
CA GLY A 71 0.18 -19.49 11.21
C GLY A 71 1.16 -18.33 11.30
N VAL A 72 0.70 -17.09 11.32
CA VAL A 72 1.56 -15.91 11.49
C VAL A 72 1.08 -15.09 12.68
N THR A 73 1.98 -14.86 13.62
CA THR A 73 1.75 -13.97 14.76
C THR A 73 2.38 -12.61 14.45
N LEU A 74 1.62 -11.55 14.63
CA LEU A 74 2.09 -10.18 14.46
C LEU A 74 2.47 -9.59 15.83
N GLU A 75 3.62 -8.94 15.90
CA GLU A 75 4.04 -8.23 17.11
C GLU A 75 3.13 -7.04 17.40
N LYS A 76 2.75 -6.33 16.33
CA LYS A 76 1.77 -5.24 16.37
C LYS A 76 0.84 -5.34 15.17
N THR A 77 -0.43 -5.07 15.39
CA THR A 77 -1.44 -5.02 14.32
C THR A 77 -1.65 -3.63 13.76
N GLU A 78 -1.12 -2.62 14.43
CA GLU A 78 -1.19 -1.23 13.98
C GLU A 78 0.20 -0.59 14.09
N ILE A 79 0.68 -0.04 12.97
CA ILE A 79 1.99 0.56 12.87
C ILE A 79 1.82 1.95 12.26
N ALA A 80 2.24 2.97 12.97
CA ALA A 80 2.19 4.35 12.51
C ALA A 80 3.60 4.91 12.28
N ALA A 81 3.75 5.70 11.23
CA ALA A 81 4.96 6.47 11.02
C ALA A 81 5.03 7.63 12.00
N SER A 82 6.23 8.01 12.43
CA SER A 82 6.43 9.11 13.37
C SER A 82 6.22 10.50 12.78
N GLY A 83 6.18 10.62 11.46
CA GLY A 83 6.14 11.91 10.77
C GLY A 83 7.47 12.65 10.72
N LYS A 84 8.52 12.09 11.30
CA LYS A 84 9.85 12.69 11.32
C LYS A 84 10.57 12.49 9.99
N ASP A 85 11.04 13.57 9.42
CA ASP A 85 11.88 13.56 8.22
C ASP A 85 12.90 14.70 8.33
N PRO A 86 14.18 14.40 8.62
CA PRO A 86 15.21 15.44 8.78
C PRO A 86 15.46 16.26 7.51
N LYS A 87 15.11 15.74 6.35
CA LYS A 87 15.26 16.43 5.06
C LYS A 87 14.07 17.31 4.71
N ALA A 88 12.93 17.11 5.36
CA ALA A 88 11.71 17.87 5.08
C ALA A 88 11.85 19.31 5.59
N LYS A 89 11.48 20.26 4.72
CA LYS A 89 11.43 21.70 5.05
C LYS A 89 10.01 22.20 5.26
N ASP A 90 9.03 21.37 4.93
CA ASP A 90 7.61 21.66 5.02
C ASP A 90 6.87 20.44 5.60
N ASN A 91 5.55 20.42 5.46
CA ASN A 91 4.71 19.34 5.98
C ASN A 91 4.66 18.09 5.09
N TYR A 92 5.50 17.99 4.07
CA TYR A 92 5.57 16.82 3.19
C TYR A 92 6.87 16.05 3.39
N TYR A 93 6.78 14.72 3.26
CA TYR A 93 7.97 13.88 3.26
C TYR A 93 8.86 14.18 2.04
N VAL A 94 10.13 14.31 2.26
CA VAL A 94 11.18 14.18 1.23
C VAL A 94 11.55 12.72 1.10
N ASP A 95 11.86 12.07 2.22
CA ASP A 95 12.05 10.63 2.30
C ASP A 95 10.82 9.99 2.95
N LEU A 96 10.11 9.17 2.20
CA LEU A 96 8.95 8.46 2.72
C LEU A 96 9.33 7.55 3.89
N PRO A 97 8.43 7.36 4.87
CA PRO A 97 8.73 6.53 6.01
C PRO A 97 8.88 5.07 5.60
N THR A 98 9.72 4.36 6.34
CA THR A 98 9.86 2.91 6.28
C THR A 98 9.14 2.31 7.47
N LEU A 99 8.31 1.31 7.24
CA LEU A 99 7.61 0.60 8.31
C LEU A 99 8.25 -0.75 8.57
N LYS A 100 8.38 -1.12 9.83
CA LYS A 100 8.94 -2.40 10.27
C LYS A 100 7.86 -3.23 10.92
N VAL A 101 7.66 -4.43 10.39
CA VAL A 101 6.64 -5.37 10.86
C VAL A 101 7.31 -6.58 11.49
N GLY A 102 7.16 -6.75 12.81
CA GLY A 102 7.62 -7.93 13.52
C GLY A 102 6.63 -9.08 13.32
N ILE A 103 7.14 -10.22 12.87
CA ILE A 103 6.34 -11.41 12.59
C ILE A 103 6.99 -12.66 13.17
N THR A 104 6.17 -13.67 13.46
CA THR A 104 6.61 -15.02 13.77
C THR A 104 5.74 -16.01 13.02
N ALA A 105 6.33 -16.80 12.13
CA ALA A 105 5.63 -17.87 11.43
C ALA A 105 5.75 -19.16 12.26
N ALA A 106 4.62 -19.82 12.56
CA ALA A 106 4.62 -21.03 13.35
C ALA A 106 5.29 -22.21 12.64
N LYS A 107 5.11 -22.29 11.32
CA LYS A 107 5.63 -23.37 10.48
C LYS A 107 6.24 -22.81 9.20
N ALA A 108 7.12 -23.59 8.56
CA ALA A 108 7.60 -23.29 7.22
C ALA A 108 6.45 -23.21 6.22
N GLY A 109 6.55 -22.33 5.27
CA GLY A 109 5.55 -22.12 4.24
C GLY A 109 5.46 -20.70 3.73
N LYS A 110 4.52 -20.48 2.82
CA LYS A 110 4.24 -19.16 2.28
C LYS A 110 2.96 -18.62 2.88
N TYR A 111 3.03 -17.38 3.34
CA TYR A 111 1.90 -16.66 3.95
C TYR A 111 1.75 -15.30 3.31
N GLU A 112 0.57 -14.77 3.36
CA GLU A 112 0.25 -13.40 2.95
C GLU A 112 -0.48 -12.71 4.10
N VAL A 113 0.09 -11.63 4.60
CA VAL A 113 -0.52 -10.84 5.69
C VAL A 113 -1.19 -9.62 5.07
N PRO A 114 -2.52 -9.55 5.08
CA PRO A 114 -3.23 -8.40 4.54
C PRO A 114 -3.18 -7.22 5.49
N GLY A 115 -3.18 -6.03 4.92
CA GLY A 115 -3.21 -4.80 5.66
C GLY A 115 -3.81 -3.67 4.86
N LYS A 116 -4.11 -2.57 5.57
CA LYS A 116 -4.60 -1.34 4.98
C LYS A 116 -3.74 -0.18 5.45
N LEU A 117 -3.12 0.51 4.50
CA LEU A 117 -2.34 1.70 4.74
C LEU A 117 -3.19 2.92 4.43
N LYS A 118 -3.40 3.75 5.43
CA LYS A 118 -4.09 5.03 5.28
C LYS A 118 -3.08 6.17 5.37
N TYR A 119 -3.12 7.05 4.38
CA TYR A 119 -2.23 8.20 4.31
C TYR A 119 -2.90 9.38 3.60
N PHE A 120 -2.33 10.55 3.79
CA PHE A 120 -2.77 11.80 3.18
C PHE A 120 -1.76 12.24 2.13
N PHE A 121 -2.25 12.59 0.96
CA PHE A 121 -1.42 13.00 -0.16
C PHE A 121 -1.94 14.28 -0.81
N CYS A 122 -1.05 14.95 -1.54
CA CYS A 122 -1.40 16.10 -2.37
C CYS A 122 -0.80 15.93 -3.76
N ASN A 123 -1.55 16.39 -4.76
CA ASN A 123 -1.04 16.55 -6.11
C ASN A 123 -0.40 17.92 -6.24
N LYS A 124 0.89 17.99 -6.59
CA LYS A 124 1.62 19.25 -6.69
C LYS A 124 1.12 20.15 -7.82
N ALA A 125 0.61 19.57 -8.90
CA ALA A 125 0.22 20.34 -10.09
C ALA A 125 -1.01 21.20 -9.85
N ASP A 126 -2.03 20.67 -9.17
CA ASP A 126 -3.31 21.34 -8.94
C ASP A 126 -3.60 21.66 -7.47
N GLY A 127 -2.75 21.21 -6.56
CA GLY A 127 -2.93 21.40 -5.12
C GLY A 127 -4.03 20.54 -4.49
N PHE A 128 -4.58 19.59 -5.21
CA PHE A 128 -5.60 18.69 -4.68
C PHE A 128 -5.00 17.75 -3.64
N CYS A 129 -5.61 17.72 -2.45
CA CYS A 129 -5.22 16.84 -1.36
C CYS A 129 -6.37 15.92 -0.99
N SER A 130 -6.07 14.69 -0.63
CA SER A 130 -7.05 13.71 -0.18
C SER A 130 -6.41 12.62 0.66
N THR A 131 -7.24 11.76 1.19
CA THR A 131 -6.84 10.54 1.87
C THR A 131 -6.91 9.38 0.90
N GLN A 132 -5.95 8.46 0.99
CA GLN A 132 -6.01 7.20 0.25
C GLN A 132 -5.78 6.04 1.22
N THR A 133 -6.52 4.96 1.00
CA THR A 133 -6.30 3.69 1.68
C THR A 133 -5.77 2.69 0.66
N LEU A 134 -4.56 2.21 0.91
CA LEU A 134 -3.90 1.22 0.07
C LEU A 134 -4.02 -0.16 0.70
N ASP A 135 -4.56 -1.12 -0.04
CA ASP A 135 -4.51 -2.52 0.37
C ASP A 135 -3.11 -3.08 0.14
N VAL A 136 -2.51 -3.60 1.19
CA VAL A 136 -1.20 -4.24 1.12
C VAL A 136 -1.32 -5.71 1.45
N LYS A 137 -0.48 -6.53 0.82
CA LYS A 137 -0.35 -7.96 1.11
C LYS A 137 1.12 -8.25 1.34
N ILE A 138 1.49 -8.45 2.61
CA ILE A 138 2.88 -8.70 2.98
C ILE A 138 3.21 -10.15 2.71
N PRO A 139 4.11 -10.45 1.76
CA PRO A 139 4.53 -11.81 1.51
C PRO A 139 5.48 -12.27 2.61
N VAL A 140 5.24 -13.44 3.17
CA VAL A 140 6.09 -14.07 4.17
C VAL A 140 6.42 -15.46 3.69
N GLN A 141 7.71 -15.73 3.52
CA GLN A 141 8.19 -17.06 3.20
C GLN A 141 9.07 -17.53 4.35
N ALA A 142 8.57 -18.53 5.09
CA ALA A 142 9.28 -19.13 6.23
C ALA A 142 9.93 -20.45 5.83
N GLU A 143 11.13 -20.67 6.32
CA GLU A 143 11.90 -21.91 6.15
C GLU A 143 11.73 -22.81 7.36
#